data_be0344db338e7c89589251c5aa0797b3
#
_entry.id   be0344db338e7c89589251c5aa0797b3
#
_cell.length_a   1.000
_cell.length_b   1.000
_cell.length_c   1.000
_cell.angle_alpha   90.00
_cell.angle_beta   90.00
_cell.angle_gamma   90.00
#
_symmetry.space_group_name_H-M   'P 1'
#
loop_
_entity.id
_entity.type
_entity.pdbx_description
1 polymer ?
#
loop_
_entity_poly.entity_id
_entity_poly.type
_entity_poly.pdbx_seq_one_letter_code
_entity_poly.pdbx_strand_id
1 'polypeptide(L)' 'MDLVFLHYNEALRLDPKHRGAHEYLGEAYLQVGNVAKAKDELAALDKICFFPCSEYTDLKAAISQYEARASAK' A
#
# COMPACT_ATOMS: atom_id res chain seq x y z
N MET A 1 -0.39 -10.11 11.77
CA MET A 1 -0.89 -9.16 10.75
C MET A 1 -1.96 -8.22 11.29
N ASP A 2 -2.84 -8.71 12.18
CA ASP A 2 -3.93 -7.86 12.70
C ASP A 2 -3.42 -6.60 13.40
N LEU A 3 -2.35 -6.73 14.19
CA LEU A 3 -1.77 -5.58 14.88
C LEU A 3 -1.14 -4.58 13.90
N VAL A 4 -0.61 -5.05 12.78
CA VAL A 4 -0.06 -4.19 11.74
C VAL A 4 -1.16 -3.34 11.14
N PHE A 5 -2.28 -3.96 10.76
CA PHE A 5 -3.41 -3.22 10.19
C PHE A 5 -3.98 -2.23 11.19
N LEU A 6 -4.17 -2.67 12.44
CA LEU A 6 -4.70 -1.79 13.48
C LEU A 6 -3.80 -0.57 13.69
N HIS A 7 -2.50 -0.80 13.78
CA HIS A 7 -1.51 0.27 14.03
C HIS A 7 -1.50 1.30 12.90
N TYR A 8 -1.40 0.84 11.64
CA TYR A 8 -1.32 1.76 10.51
C TYR A 8 -2.65 2.40 10.17
N ASN A 9 -3.78 1.72 10.40
CA ASN A 9 -5.09 2.34 10.24
C ASN A 9 -5.28 3.45 11.27
N GLU A 10 -4.80 3.28 12.49
CA GLU A 10 -4.82 4.32 13.51
C GLU A 10 -3.94 5.51 13.11
N ALA A 11 -2.76 5.24 12.55
CA ALA A 11 -1.89 6.29 12.04
C ALA A 11 -2.58 7.11 10.96
N LEU A 12 -3.33 6.45 10.08
CA LEU A 12 -4.08 7.15 9.01
C LEU A 12 -5.30 7.88 9.55
N ARG A 13 -5.88 7.41 10.64
CA ARG A 13 -6.98 8.13 11.28
C ARG A 13 -6.49 9.47 11.82
N LEU A 14 -5.28 9.48 12.37
CA LEU A 14 -4.66 10.70 12.92
C LEU A 14 -4.08 11.59 11.82
N ASP A 15 -3.53 10.99 10.77
CA ASP A 15 -2.93 11.70 9.64
C ASP A 15 -3.25 10.96 8.33
N PRO A 16 -4.39 11.28 7.68
CA PRO A 16 -4.81 10.60 6.45
C PRO A 16 -3.83 10.72 5.29
N LYS A 17 -2.90 11.66 5.35
CA LYS A 17 -1.89 11.89 4.31
C LYS A 17 -0.54 11.29 4.66
N HIS A 18 -0.47 10.41 5.66
CA HIS A 18 0.76 9.77 6.06
C HIS A 18 1.19 8.75 5.01
N ARG A 19 2.15 9.15 4.17
CA ARG A 19 2.58 8.34 3.02
C ARG A 19 3.14 6.98 3.43
N GLY A 20 3.99 6.96 4.46
CA GLY A 20 4.57 5.72 4.95
C GLY A 20 3.52 4.71 5.40
N ALA A 21 2.46 5.17 6.08
CA ALA A 21 1.39 4.29 6.53
C ALA A 21 0.63 3.68 5.33
N HIS A 22 0.35 4.47 4.29
CA HIS A 22 -0.30 3.95 3.08
C HIS A 22 0.59 2.90 2.39
N GLU A 23 1.88 3.15 2.31
CA GLU A 23 2.81 2.20 1.70
C GLU A 23 2.85 0.89 2.49
N TYR A 24 3.04 0.96 3.80
CA TYR A 24 3.11 -0.24 4.63
C TYR A 24 1.81 -1.02 4.64
N LEU A 25 0.66 -0.34 4.69
CA LEU A 25 -0.62 -1.01 4.57
C LEU A 25 -0.76 -1.72 3.23
N GLY A 26 -0.37 -1.06 2.15
CA GLY A 26 -0.42 -1.67 0.83
C GLY A 26 0.40 -2.95 0.77
N GLU A 27 1.62 -2.92 1.29
CA GLU A 27 2.49 -4.11 1.32
C GLU A 27 1.91 -5.20 2.23
N ALA A 28 1.33 -4.83 3.37
CA ALA A 28 0.69 -5.79 4.26
C ALA A 28 -0.52 -6.47 3.60
N TYR A 29 -1.31 -5.71 2.86
CA TYR A 29 -2.42 -6.29 2.11
C TYR A 29 -1.93 -7.29 1.05
N LEU A 30 -0.81 -7.00 0.39
CA LEU A 30 -0.21 -7.95 -0.56
C LEU A 30 0.19 -9.25 0.14
N GLN A 31 0.75 -9.16 1.35
CA GLN A 31 1.18 -10.35 2.09
C GLN A 31 0.01 -11.27 2.42
N VAL A 32 -1.17 -10.72 2.62
CA VAL A 32 -2.37 -11.53 2.88
C VAL A 32 -3.17 -11.82 1.60
N GLY A 33 -2.64 -11.45 0.45
CA GLY A 33 -3.26 -11.75 -0.84
C GLY A 33 -4.38 -10.79 -1.24
N ASN A 34 -4.53 -9.66 -0.57
CA ASN A 34 -5.60 -8.71 -0.86
C ASN A 34 -5.10 -7.59 -1.78
N VAL A 35 -4.97 -7.92 -3.06
CA VAL A 35 -4.46 -7.00 -4.08
C VAL A 35 -5.38 -5.78 -4.24
N ALA A 36 -6.69 -5.97 -4.14
CA ALA A 36 -7.64 -4.87 -4.30
C ALA A 36 -7.40 -3.78 -3.25
N LYS A 37 -7.19 -4.16 -2.00
CA LYS A 37 -6.91 -3.21 -0.92
C LYS A 37 -5.53 -2.57 -1.09
N ALA A 38 -4.54 -3.33 -1.57
CA ALA A 38 -3.22 -2.77 -1.87
C ALA A 38 -3.32 -1.68 -2.93
N LYS A 39 -4.13 -1.90 -3.95
CA LYS A 39 -4.36 -0.89 -5.00
C LYS A 39 -5.11 0.33 -4.47
N ASP A 40 -5.98 0.17 -3.48
CA ASP A 40 -6.64 1.29 -2.81
C ASP A 40 -5.61 2.18 -2.11
N GLU A 41 -4.63 1.58 -1.44
CA GLU A 41 -3.55 2.35 -0.80
C GLU A 41 -2.69 3.06 -1.85
N LEU A 42 -2.43 2.41 -2.98
CA LEU A 42 -1.69 3.04 -4.07
C LEU A 42 -2.44 4.25 -4.63
N ALA A 43 -3.76 4.14 -4.80
CA ALA A 43 -4.59 5.24 -5.27
C ALA A 43 -4.57 6.42 -4.28
N ALA A 44 -4.55 6.12 -2.98
CA ALA A 44 -4.43 7.15 -1.95
C ALA A 44 -3.09 7.90 -2.07
N LEU A 45 -1.99 7.16 -2.29
CA LEU A 45 -0.67 7.76 -2.49
C LEU A 45 -0.62 8.62 -3.75
N ASP A 46 -1.29 8.19 -4.81
CA ASP A 46 -1.36 8.96 -6.05
C ASP A 46 -2.00 10.33 -5.84
N LYS A 47 -3.01 10.41 -4.99
CA LYS A 47 -3.68 11.66 -4.65
C LYS A 47 -2.84 12.55 -3.73
N ILE A 48 -2.08 11.95 -2.83
CA ILE A 48 -1.27 12.68 -1.86
C ILE A 48 -0.02 13.26 -2.52
N CYS A 49 0.59 12.52 -3.45
CA CYS A 49 1.86 12.89 -4.08
C CYS A 49 1.60 13.61 -5.40
N PHE A 50 1.92 14.90 -5.48
CA PHE A 50 1.86 15.66 -6.74
C PHE A 50 2.85 15.12 -7.76
N PHE A 51 4.04 14.78 -7.29
CA PHE A 51 5.05 14.11 -8.11
C PHE A 51 5.19 12.69 -7.60
N PRO A 52 5.66 11.74 -8.42
CA PRO A 52 5.87 10.38 -7.93
C PRO A 52 6.78 10.40 -6.72
N CYS A 53 6.25 10.05 -5.57
CA CYS A 53 7.02 9.92 -4.35
C CYS A 53 7.54 8.49 -4.23
N SER A 54 8.60 8.27 -3.43
CA SER A 54 9.19 6.95 -3.31
C SER A 54 8.19 5.93 -2.78
N GLU A 55 7.32 6.33 -1.86
CA GLU A 55 6.27 5.44 -1.34
C GLU A 55 5.34 4.93 -2.43
N TYR A 56 4.93 5.81 -3.34
CA TYR A 56 4.09 5.43 -4.48
C TYR A 56 4.84 4.47 -5.40
N THR A 57 6.05 4.83 -5.77
CA THR A 57 6.86 4.03 -6.70
C THR A 57 7.14 2.64 -6.13
N ASP A 58 7.50 2.57 -4.84
CA ASP A 58 7.81 1.31 -4.19
C ASP A 58 6.59 0.40 -4.09
N LEU A 59 5.44 0.96 -3.71
CA LEU A 59 4.21 0.17 -3.62
C LEU A 59 3.74 -0.29 -4.99
N LYS A 60 3.83 0.58 -5.99
CA LYS A 60 3.48 0.22 -7.38
C LYS A 60 4.33 -0.95 -7.87
N ALA A 61 5.64 -0.90 -7.60
CA ALA A 61 6.55 -1.99 -7.98
C ALA A 61 6.20 -3.28 -7.23
N ALA A 62 5.89 -3.19 -5.94
CA ALA A 62 5.53 -4.36 -5.15
C ALA A 62 4.26 -5.03 -5.67
N ILE A 63 3.25 -4.24 -6.04
CA ILE A 63 2.01 -4.76 -6.61
C ILE A 63 2.28 -5.45 -7.95
N SER A 64 3.08 -4.80 -8.82
CA SER A 64 3.44 -5.36 -10.13
C SER A 64 4.16 -6.70 -9.99
N GLN A 65 5.11 -6.78 -9.06
CA GLN A 65 5.86 -8.01 -8.79
C GLN A 65 4.95 -9.10 -8.25
N TYR A 66 4.02 -8.76 -7.36
CA TYR A 66 3.08 -9.72 -6.82
C TYR A 66 2.18 -10.28 -7.93
N GLU A 67 1.65 -9.41 -8.78
CA GLU A 67 0.77 -9.84 -9.87
C GLU A 67 1.53 -10.69 -10.90
N ALA A 68 2.78 -10.35 -11.18
CA ALA A 68 3.62 -11.13 -12.09
C ALA A 68 3.86 -12.55 -11.55
N ARG A 69 4.13 -12.69 -10.26
CA ARG A 69 4.32 -14.01 -9.63
C ARG A 69 3.02 -14.82 -9.65
N ALA A 70 1.90 -14.18 -9.36
CA ALA A 70 0.60 -14.86 -9.38
C ALA A 70 0.26 -15.34 -10.79
N SER A 71 0.60 -14.54 -11.81
CA SER A 71 0.35 -14.91 -13.21
C SER A 71 1.28 -15.99 -13.72
N ALA A 72 2.47 -16.14 -13.13
CA ALA A 72 3.47 -17.11 -13.55
C ALA A 72 3.11 -18.55 -13.15
N LYS A 73 2.13 -18.74 -12.30
CA LYS A 73 1.65 -20.08 -11.94
C LYS A 73 0.72 -20.64 -13.04
#